data_8cecd09b54e3052e32452f50062da3d2
#
_entry.id   8cecd09b54e3052e32452f50062da3d2
#
_cell.length_a   1.000
_cell.length_b   1.000
_cell.length_c   1.000
_cell.angle_alpha   90.00
_cell.angle_beta   90.00
_cell.angle_gamma   90.00
#
_symmetry.space_group_name_H-M   'P 1'
#
loop_
_entity.id
_entity.type
_entity.pdbx_description
1 polymer ?
#
loop_
_entity_poly.entity_id
_entity_poly.type
_entity_poly.pdbx_seq_one_letter_code
_entity_poly.pdbx_strand_id
1 'polypeptide(L)'
;MQLAETVGSWSSCYQENRHIGAVIVKNKRILTTGYNGAPSGIESCRDKGVCLRREMNIPSGTRHELCYAVHAEQNAIAQAAKMGIEIDGATLYCTHQPCIICTKIIINAGIKRVVYKYGYPDEFALRLFCEAGITIDKMPE
;
A
#
# COMPACT_ATOMS: atom_id res chain seq x y z
N MET A 1 -7.27 0.75 11.76
CA MET A 1 -7.55 1.52 10.54
C MET A 1 -7.22 3.01 10.72
N GLN A 2 -7.70 3.70 11.73
CA GLN A 2 -7.39 5.13 11.97
C GLN A 2 -5.90 5.48 11.84
N LEU A 3 -5.01 4.62 12.35
CA LEU A 3 -3.57 4.82 12.19
C LEU A 3 -3.12 4.74 10.73
N ALA A 4 -3.68 3.82 9.94
CA ALA A 4 -3.37 3.74 8.51
C ALA A 4 -3.83 5.00 7.77
N GLU A 5 -4.99 5.55 8.14
CA GLU A 5 -5.48 6.83 7.59
C GLU A 5 -4.55 7.99 7.98
N THR A 6 -4.12 8.05 9.25
CA THR A 6 -3.16 9.05 9.72
C THR A 6 -1.83 8.96 8.97
N VAL A 7 -1.29 7.76 8.82
CA VAL A 7 -0.06 7.54 8.04
C VAL A 7 -0.27 7.93 6.57
N GLY A 8 -1.42 7.60 6.00
CA GLY A 8 -1.79 7.99 4.64
C GLY A 8 -1.77 9.51 4.41
N SER A 9 -2.13 10.30 5.43
CA SER A 9 -2.11 11.77 5.32
C SER A 9 -0.70 12.35 5.07
N TRP A 10 0.35 11.58 5.31
CA TRP A 10 1.74 11.96 5.03
C TRP A 10 2.16 11.73 3.57
N SER A 11 1.27 11.15 2.76
CA SER A 11 1.55 10.89 1.35
C SER A 11 2.05 12.14 0.63
N SER A 12 3.06 11.96 -0.19
CA SER A 12 3.60 12.99 -1.08
C SER A 12 3.07 12.91 -2.51
N CYS A 13 1.97 12.17 -2.71
CA CYS A 13 1.28 12.13 -3.98
C CYS A 13 0.67 13.51 -4.31
N TYR A 14 0.78 13.93 -5.56
CA TYR A 14 0.17 15.17 -6.04
C TYR A 14 -1.36 15.19 -5.90
N GLN A 15 -1.99 14.03 -6.00
CA GLN A 15 -3.44 13.87 -5.91
C GLN A 15 -3.87 13.58 -4.47
N GLU A 16 -4.48 14.54 -3.78
CA GLU A 16 -4.91 14.40 -2.38
C GLU A 16 -5.90 13.24 -2.15
N ASN A 17 -6.78 12.97 -3.11
CA ASN A 17 -7.71 11.84 -3.04
C ASN A 17 -7.05 10.46 -3.25
N ARG A 18 -5.74 10.43 -3.37
CA ARG A 18 -4.92 9.23 -3.55
C ARG A 18 -3.90 9.05 -2.44
N HIS A 19 -4.19 9.57 -1.28
CA HIS A 19 -3.37 9.39 -0.10
C HIS A 19 -3.69 8.03 0.53
N ILE A 20 -2.74 7.11 0.43
CA ILE A 20 -2.89 5.73 0.89
C ILE A 20 -1.91 5.48 2.01
N GLY A 21 -2.38 4.83 3.07
CA GLY A 21 -1.56 4.43 4.20
C GLY A 21 -1.68 2.94 4.50
N ALA A 22 -0.60 2.37 5.01
CA ALA A 22 -0.50 0.98 5.40
C ALA A 22 0.22 0.84 6.73
N VAL A 23 -0.22 -0.10 7.55
CA VAL A 23 0.38 -0.41 8.87
C VAL A 23 0.46 -1.91 9.04
N ILE A 24 1.64 -2.42 9.37
CA ILE A 24 1.87 -3.84 9.68
C ILE A 24 1.87 -4.02 11.19
N VAL A 25 1.03 -4.94 11.66
CA VAL A 25 0.82 -5.21 13.09
C VAL A 25 0.99 -6.69 13.38
N LYS A 26 1.67 -7.03 14.47
CA LYS A 26 1.78 -8.41 14.99
C LYS A 26 1.72 -8.39 16.51
N ASN A 27 0.96 -9.29 17.10
CA ASN A 27 0.81 -9.40 18.55
C ASN A 27 0.43 -8.05 19.21
N LYS A 28 -0.51 -7.32 18.62
CA LYS A 28 -0.97 -5.99 19.08
C LYS A 28 0.13 -4.91 19.08
N ARG A 29 1.22 -5.12 18.37
CA ARG A 29 2.32 -4.16 18.21
C ARG A 29 2.41 -3.69 16.78
N ILE A 30 2.59 -2.40 16.58
CA ILE A 30 2.90 -1.82 15.29
C ILE A 30 4.35 -2.14 14.97
N LEU A 31 4.58 -2.78 13.83
CA LEU A 31 5.92 -3.13 13.37
C LEU A 31 6.47 -2.09 12.41
N THR A 32 5.73 -1.81 11.34
CA THR A 32 6.12 -0.84 10.32
C THR A 32 4.91 -0.09 9.78
N THR A 33 5.19 1.01 9.13
CA THR A 33 4.19 1.84 8.45
C THR A 33 4.65 2.16 7.04
N GLY A 34 3.73 2.53 6.18
CA GLY A 34 4.02 3.02 4.84
C GLY A 34 2.93 3.94 4.33
N TYR A 35 3.30 4.88 3.53
CA TYR A 35 2.39 5.72 2.75
C TYR A 35 2.90 5.81 1.30
N ASN A 36 2.04 6.12 0.37
CA ASN A 36 2.44 6.23 -1.01
C ASN A 36 3.23 7.53 -1.26
N GLY A 37 4.39 7.40 -1.86
CA GLY A 37 5.28 8.51 -2.12
C GLY A 37 6.47 8.11 -2.98
N ALA A 38 7.17 9.10 -3.52
CA ALA A 38 8.37 8.87 -4.31
C ALA A 38 9.43 8.12 -3.49
N PRO A 39 10.28 7.31 -4.14
CA PRO A 39 11.41 6.67 -3.46
C PRO A 39 12.33 7.67 -2.78
N SER A 40 13.04 7.24 -1.73
CA SER A 40 14.01 8.08 -1.03
C SER A 40 15.03 8.68 -1.98
N GLY A 41 15.27 9.99 -1.88
CA GLY A 41 16.18 10.74 -2.74
C GLY A 41 15.58 11.19 -4.08
N ILE A 42 14.35 10.79 -4.39
CA ILE A 42 13.61 11.27 -5.57
C ILE A 42 12.62 12.34 -5.16
N GLU A 43 12.60 13.44 -5.88
CA GLU A 43 11.66 14.54 -5.65
C GLU A 43 10.22 14.06 -5.77
N SER A 44 9.37 14.40 -4.81
CA SER A 44 7.98 13.97 -4.77
C SER A 44 7.14 14.60 -5.88
N CYS A 45 6.05 13.94 -6.27
CA CYS A 45 5.10 14.51 -7.23
C CYS A 45 4.47 15.80 -6.70
N ARG A 46 4.29 15.93 -5.38
CA ARG A 46 3.79 17.16 -4.74
C ARG A 46 4.78 18.30 -4.94
N ASP A 47 6.07 18.08 -4.72
CA ASP A 47 7.10 19.10 -4.88
C ASP A 47 7.31 19.49 -6.34
N LYS A 48 7.21 18.50 -7.26
CA LYS A 48 7.23 18.74 -8.71
C LYS A 48 5.99 19.51 -9.18
N GLY A 49 4.90 19.47 -8.43
CA GLY A 49 3.62 20.08 -8.81
C GLY A 49 2.93 19.39 -9.99
N VAL A 50 3.25 18.12 -10.25
CA VAL A 50 2.75 17.39 -11.43
C VAL A 50 2.64 15.90 -11.16
N CYS A 51 1.69 15.26 -11.83
CA CYS A 51 1.56 13.81 -11.87
C CYS A 51 1.87 13.31 -13.29
N LEU A 52 2.99 12.58 -13.46
CA LEU A 52 3.41 12.05 -14.75
C LEU A 52 2.30 11.24 -15.45
N ARG A 53 1.59 10.41 -14.70
CA ARG A 53 0.52 9.60 -15.26
C ARG A 53 -0.64 10.43 -15.80
N ARG A 54 -0.95 11.57 -15.17
CA ARG A 54 -1.94 12.54 -15.68
C ARG A 54 -1.46 13.23 -16.95
N GLU A 55 -0.20 13.64 -16.97
CA GLU A 55 0.39 14.26 -18.17
C GLU A 55 0.38 13.31 -19.36
N MET A 56 0.59 12.02 -19.12
CA MET A 56 0.55 10.98 -20.14
C MET A 56 -0.87 10.45 -20.43
N ASN A 57 -1.92 11.02 -19.83
CA ASN A 57 -3.31 10.59 -19.96
C ASN A 57 -3.53 9.10 -19.64
N ILE A 58 -2.81 8.57 -18.65
CA ILE A 58 -2.91 7.16 -18.25
C ILE A 58 -4.17 6.97 -17.39
N PRO A 59 -5.07 6.04 -17.76
CA PRO A 59 -6.26 5.74 -16.96
C PRO A 59 -5.90 5.28 -15.54
N SER A 60 -6.77 5.64 -14.58
CA SER A 60 -6.62 5.18 -13.19
C SER A 60 -6.59 3.65 -13.11
N GLY A 61 -5.73 3.13 -12.24
CA GLY A 61 -5.61 1.69 -12.02
C GLY A 61 -4.81 0.92 -13.07
N THR A 62 -4.18 1.62 -14.02
CA THR A 62 -3.37 1.02 -15.08
C THR A 62 -1.95 1.57 -15.09
N ARG A 63 -1.01 0.81 -15.64
CA ARG A 63 0.39 1.20 -15.85
C ARG A 63 1.04 1.82 -14.60
N HIS A 64 0.97 1.12 -13.49
CA HIS A 64 1.52 1.56 -12.20
C HIS A 64 3.04 1.78 -12.25
N GLU A 65 3.73 1.11 -13.16
CA GLU A 65 5.18 1.24 -13.38
C GLU A 65 5.61 2.66 -13.79
N LEU A 66 4.69 3.45 -14.32
CA LEU A 66 4.95 4.85 -14.69
C LEU A 66 4.63 5.85 -13.58
N CYS A 67 4.19 5.37 -12.41
CA CYS A 67 3.99 6.21 -11.24
C CYS A 67 5.31 6.36 -10.47
N TYR A 68 5.69 7.58 -10.10
CA TYR A 68 6.83 7.80 -9.21
C TYR A 68 6.61 7.25 -7.81
N ALA A 69 5.37 7.17 -7.37
CA ALA A 69 5.07 6.72 -6.02
C ALA A 69 5.28 5.21 -5.86
N VAL A 70 6.03 4.83 -4.85
CA VAL A 70 5.99 3.50 -4.27
C VAL A 70 4.68 3.38 -3.49
N HIS A 71 3.99 2.25 -3.60
CA HIS A 71 2.72 2.05 -2.90
C HIS A 71 2.92 1.94 -1.39
N ALA A 72 1.90 2.28 -0.62
CA ALA A 72 1.96 2.27 0.84
C ALA A 72 2.34 0.91 1.42
N GLU A 73 1.79 -0.16 0.88
CA GLU A 73 2.06 -1.54 1.27
C GLU A 73 3.51 -1.93 0.97
N GLN A 74 4.01 -1.54 -0.21
CA GLN A 74 5.41 -1.77 -0.61
C GLN A 74 6.36 -1.03 0.33
N ASN A 75 6.05 0.22 0.69
CA ASN A 75 6.86 1.01 1.62
C ASN A 75 6.89 0.39 3.02
N ALA A 76 5.75 -0.10 3.54
CA ALA A 76 5.71 -0.77 4.82
C ALA A 76 6.60 -2.04 4.85
N ILE A 77 6.57 -2.82 3.76
CA ILE A 77 7.40 -4.03 3.62
C ILE A 77 8.87 -3.66 3.40
N ALA A 78 9.16 -2.67 2.57
CA ALA A 78 10.52 -2.18 2.35
C ALA A 78 11.16 -1.65 3.64
N GLN A 79 10.39 -0.96 4.48
CA GLN A 79 10.85 -0.51 5.80
C GLN A 79 11.20 -1.70 6.70
N ALA A 80 10.36 -2.74 6.73
CA ALA A 80 10.64 -3.96 7.48
C ALA A 80 11.96 -4.60 7.02
N ALA A 81 12.16 -4.73 5.71
CA ALA A 81 13.39 -5.28 5.15
C ALA A 81 14.62 -4.43 5.49
N LYS A 82 14.52 -3.10 5.37
CA LYS A 82 15.60 -2.16 5.67
C LYS A 82 16.03 -2.20 7.13
N MET A 83 15.08 -2.35 8.04
CA MET A 83 15.31 -2.31 9.49
C MET A 83 15.48 -3.69 10.12
N GLY A 84 15.40 -4.77 9.35
CA GLY A 84 15.50 -6.13 9.86
C GLY A 84 14.35 -6.53 10.79
N ILE A 85 13.14 -6.05 10.52
CA ILE A 85 11.93 -6.36 11.29
C ILE A 85 11.22 -7.54 10.66
N GLU A 86 11.03 -8.61 11.44
CA GLU A 86 10.28 -9.77 11.01
C GLU A 86 8.78 -9.46 10.95
N ILE A 87 8.17 -9.65 9.78
CA ILE A 87 6.74 -9.42 9.56
C ILE A 87 5.98 -10.70 9.19
N ASP A 88 6.63 -11.85 9.15
CA ASP A 88 5.97 -13.12 8.90
C ASP A 88 4.84 -13.39 9.89
N GLY A 89 3.67 -13.79 9.38
CA GLY A 89 2.48 -14.02 10.19
C GLY A 89 1.74 -12.77 10.65
N ALA A 90 2.18 -11.57 10.25
CA ALA A 90 1.56 -10.31 10.66
C ALA A 90 0.24 -10.02 9.92
N THR A 91 -0.47 -9.00 10.39
CA THR A 91 -1.64 -8.40 9.75
C THR A 91 -1.27 -7.06 9.13
N LEU A 92 -1.67 -6.85 7.88
CA LEU A 92 -1.55 -5.59 7.16
C LEU A 92 -2.90 -4.85 7.19
N TYR A 93 -2.89 -3.62 7.67
CA TYR A 93 -4.02 -2.70 7.59
C TYR A 93 -3.73 -1.66 6.51
N CYS A 94 -4.58 -1.58 5.48
CA CYS A 94 -4.45 -0.60 4.40
C CYS A 94 -5.70 0.27 4.31
N THR A 95 -5.57 1.52 3.94
CA THR A 95 -6.74 2.35 3.66
C THR A 95 -7.49 1.86 2.43
N HIS A 96 -6.78 1.36 1.43
CA HIS A 96 -7.35 0.84 0.17
C HIS A 96 -6.99 -0.64 -0.04
N GLN A 97 -7.82 -1.33 -0.81
CA GLN A 97 -7.54 -2.70 -1.23
C GLN A 97 -6.20 -2.76 -2.01
N PRO A 98 -5.27 -3.65 -1.65
CA PRO A 98 -4.03 -3.82 -2.38
C PRO A 98 -4.25 -4.19 -3.85
N CYS A 99 -3.50 -3.59 -4.75
CA CYS A 99 -3.47 -3.98 -6.16
C CYS A 99 -2.72 -5.31 -6.35
N ILE A 100 -2.84 -5.89 -7.54
CA ILE A 100 -2.21 -7.19 -7.86
C ILE A 100 -0.69 -7.20 -7.63
N ILE A 101 0.00 -6.11 -7.90
CA ILE A 101 1.46 -6.01 -7.69
C ILE A 101 1.79 -6.08 -6.20
N CYS A 102 1.08 -5.30 -5.37
CA CYS A 102 1.25 -5.33 -3.92
C CYS A 102 0.84 -6.68 -3.33
N THR A 103 -0.23 -7.31 -3.84
CA THR A 103 -0.71 -8.61 -3.39
C THR A 103 0.38 -9.68 -3.47
N LYS A 104 1.11 -9.76 -4.58
CA LYS A 104 2.21 -10.72 -4.74
C LYS A 104 3.33 -10.52 -3.71
N ILE A 105 3.68 -9.27 -3.44
CA ILE A 105 4.71 -8.93 -2.45
C ILE A 105 4.22 -9.25 -1.03
N ILE A 106 2.97 -8.91 -0.71
CA ILE A 106 2.33 -9.19 0.58
C ILE A 106 2.33 -10.69 0.89
N ILE A 107 1.97 -11.52 -0.11
CA ILE A 107 1.98 -12.98 0.02
C ILE A 107 3.38 -13.48 0.34
N ASN A 108 4.39 -13.06 -0.43
CA ASN A 108 5.77 -13.51 -0.24
C ASN A 108 6.42 -12.96 1.04
N ALA A 109 5.94 -11.84 1.56
CA ALA A 109 6.38 -11.28 2.84
C ALA A 109 5.82 -12.04 4.07
N GLY A 110 4.94 -13.03 3.85
CA GLY A 110 4.40 -13.88 4.92
C GLY A 110 3.24 -13.25 5.69
N ILE A 111 2.64 -12.18 5.20
CA ILE A 111 1.43 -11.59 5.80
C ILE A 111 0.30 -12.62 5.74
N LYS A 112 -0.42 -12.80 6.86
CA LYS A 112 -1.50 -13.79 6.98
C LYS A 112 -2.90 -13.21 6.93
N ARG A 113 -3.02 -11.92 7.16
CA ARG A 113 -4.29 -11.21 7.12
C ARG A 113 -4.12 -9.81 6.53
N VAL A 114 -5.05 -9.40 5.69
CA VAL A 114 -5.14 -8.04 5.15
C VAL A 114 -6.50 -7.46 5.53
N VAL A 115 -6.50 -6.24 6.05
CA VAL A 115 -7.70 -5.49 6.39
C VAL A 115 -7.68 -4.18 5.63
N TYR A 116 -8.73 -3.89 4.85
CA TYR A 116 -8.82 -2.64 4.09
C TYR A 116 -10.17 -1.96 4.29
N LYS A 117 -10.24 -0.68 3.96
CA LYS A 117 -11.47 0.13 4.09
C LYS A 117 -12.11 0.40 2.73
N TYR A 118 -11.38 1.03 1.82
CA TYR A 118 -11.88 1.40 0.51
C TYR A 118 -11.55 0.31 -0.52
N GLY A 119 -12.58 -0.12 -1.27
CA GLY A 119 -12.42 -1.10 -2.33
C GLY A 119 -11.62 -0.54 -3.51
N TYR A 120 -11.00 -1.47 -4.24
CA TYR A 120 -10.31 -1.22 -5.50
C TYR A 120 -10.72 -2.33 -6.48
N PRO A 121 -11.03 -2.01 -7.74
CA PRO A 121 -11.55 -3.00 -8.69
C PRO A 121 -10.45 -3.93 -9.23
N ASP A 122 -9.88 -4.75 -8.37
CA ASP A 122 -8.86 -5.74 -8.71
C ASP A 122 -9.28 -7.12 -8.18
N GLU A 123 -10.14 -7.79 -8.94
CA GLU A 123 -10.63 -9.14 -8.60
C GLU A 123 -9.52 -10.17 -8.62
N PHE A 124 -8.52 -9.99 -9.48
CA PHE A 124 -7.40 -10.92 -9.56
C PHE A 124 -6.55 -10.87 -8.28
N ALA A 125 -6.38 -9.69 -7.70
CA ALA A 125 -5.74 -9.54 -6.38
C ALA A 125 -6.47 -10.34 -5.30
N LEU A 126 -7.80 -10.20 -5.22
CA LEU A 126 -8.63 -10.95 -4.27
C LEU A 126 -8.52 -12.47 -4.47
N ARG A 127 -8.51 -12.93 -5.72
CA ARG A 127 -8.34 -14.33 -6.05
C ARG A 127 -7.00 -14.88 -5.56
N LEU A 128 -5.89 -14.14 -5.77
CA LEU A 128 -4.58 -14.58 -5.29
C LEU A 128 -4.49 -14.67 -3.76
N PHE A 129 -5.09 -13.74 -3.04
CA PHE A 129 -5.17 -13.82 -1.58
C PHE A 129 -5.90 -15.09 -1.14
N CYS A 130 -7.02 -15.40 -1.79
CA CYS A 130 -7.79 -16.62 -1.52
C CYS A 130 -6.96 -17.90 -1.79
N GLU A 131 -6.31 -17.98 -2.94
CA GLU A 131 -5.46 -19.12 -3.31
C GLU A 131 -4.27 -19.29 -2.34
N ALA A 132 -3.72 -18.20 -1.84
CA ALA A 132 -2.64 -18.22 -0.86
C ALA A 132 -3.10 -18.49 0.58
N GLY A 133 -4.40 -18.61 0.82
CA GLY A 133 -4.96 -18.84 2.17
C GLY A 133 -4.83 -17.64 3.10
N ILE A 134 -4.75 -16.42 2.54
CA ILE A 134 -4.67 -15.18 3.32
C ILE A 134 -6.08 -14.66 3.58
N THR A 135 -6.37 -14.37 4.84
CA THR A 135 -7.65 -13.74 5.22
C THR A 135 -7.67 -12.30 4.73
N ILE A 136 -8.71 -11.92 4.02
CA ILE A 136 -8.92 -10.56 3.58
C ILE A 136 -10.27 -10.03 4.04
N ASP A 137 -10.26 -8.93 4.79
CA ASP A 137 -11.44 -8.33 5.40
C ASP A 137 -11.63 -6.90 4.93
N LYS A 138 -12.85 -6.57 4.49
CA LYS A 138 -13.25 -5.20 4.23
C LYS A 138 -13.91 -4.62 5.47
N MET A 139 -13.41 -3.49 5.97
CA MET A 139 -14.05 -2.74 7.04
C MET A 139 -15.20 -1.87 6.49
N PRO A 140 -16.22 -1.57 7.30
CA PRO A 140 -17.20 -0.55 6.96
C PRO A 140 -16.53 0.81 6.69
N GLU A 141 -17.07 1.54 5.73
CA GLU A 141 -16.61 2.90 5.37
C GLU A 141 -17.05 3.94 6.39
#